data_fddc527b7cdc480ce91347e7b8538164
#
_entry.id   fddc527b7cdc480ce91347e7b8538164
#
_cell.length_a   1.000
_cell.length_b   1.000
_cell.length_c   1.000
_cell.angle_alpha   90.00
_cell.angle_beta   90.00
_cell.angle_gamma   90.00
#
_symmetry.space_group_name_H-M   'P 1'
#
loop_
_entity.id
_entity.type
_entity.pdbx_description
1 polymer ?
#
loop_
_entity_poly.entity_id
_entity_poly.type
_entity_poly.pdbx_seq_one_letter_code
_entity_poly.pdbx_strand_id
1 'polypeptide(L)'
;LQIMENNNFTVYQFENYDVEGLKLEINFSNTDFIEIKTHEEINSPIENMEESFEPLLFGIDMNITNIKNINDLKGKKMILLDGHHRYEYLKRNDIDKSIELVLISIDDVEILSYPSRLIIRKKEFEEILENYNFSNNVSSKFFVSVDDVKFFNEEILDIYQLYEFKNFCYVNEYISSAVDENKTNDEIIVNFTPIKVSEIVENDSLFPPKSTWITPRL
;
A
#
# COMPACT_ATOMS: atom_id res chain seq x y z
N LEU A 1 -0.45 32.24 -20.86
CA LEU A 1 -0.75 30.86 -20.41
C LEU A 1 -1.72 30.96 -19.24
N GLN A 2 -3.01 30.88 -19.53
CA GLN A 2 -4.07 30.81 -18.50
C GLN A 2 -4.06 29.37 -17.98
N ILE A 3 -3.51 29.18 -16.79
CA ILE A 3 -3.72 27.98 -15.98
C ILE A 3 -5.23 27.99 -15.66
N MET A 4 -5.93 26.94 -16.06
CA MET A 4 -7.36 26.79 -15.81
C MET A 4 -7.60 26.74 -14.29
N GLU A 5 -8.13 27.83 -13.74
CA GLU A 5 -8.41 28.04 -12.32
C GLU A 5 -9.75 27.41 -11.90
N ASN A 6 -10.04 26.19 -12.28
CA ASN A 6 -11.22 25.49 -11.79
C ASN A 6 -10.90 24.05 -11.44
N ASN A 7 -9.95 23.84 -10.56
CA ASN A 7 -9.85 22.54 -9.88
C ASN A 7 -10.88 22.55 -8.75
N ASN A 8 -12.01 21.92 -8.99
CA ASN A 8 -13.01 21.69 -7.97
C ASN A 8 -12.48 20.69 -6.95
N PHE A 9 -11.88 21.21 -5.88
CA PHE A 9 -11.58 20.41 -4.71
C PHE A 9 -12.87 20.15 -3.95
N THR A 10 -13.16 18.89 -3.69
CA THR A 10 -14.32 18.49 -2.89
C THR A 10 -13.87 17.62 -1.73
N VAL A 11 -14.53 17.77 -0.58
CA VAL A 11 -14.27 16.88 0.56
C VAL A 11 -14.75 15.48 0.19
N TYR A 12 -13.91 14.48 0.45
CA TYR A 12 -14.22 13.08 0.31
C TYR A 12 -14.34 12.45 1.70
N GLN A 13 -15.48 11.86 2.02
CA GLN A 13 -15.69 11.15 3.28
C GLN A 13 -15.45 9.66 3.08
N PHE A 14 -14.47 9.10 3.79
CA PHE A 14 -14.23 7.67 3.75
C PHE A 14 -15.32 6.90 4.48
N GLU A 15 -15.88 5.88 3.83
CA GLU A 15 -16.88 5.02 4.46
C GLU A 15 -16.29 4.26 5.65
N ASN A 16 -17.04 4.20 6.75
CA ASN A 16 -16.67 3.52 8.00
C ASN A 16 -15.43 4.09 8.74
N TYR A 17 -14.94 5.27 8.35
CA TYR A 17 -13.84 5.95 9.01
C TYR A 17 -14.23 7.39 9.33
N ASP A 18 -13.79 7.89 10.49
CA ASP A 18 -13.94 9.31 10.85
C ASP A 18 -12.75 10.11 10.30
N VAL A 19 -12.57 10.00 8.99
CA VAL A 19 -11.46 10.59 8.25
C VAL A 19 -11.99 11.23 6.97
N GLU A 20 -11.50 12.43 6.68
CA GLU A 20 -11.79 13.16 5.46
C GLU A 20 -10.58 13.16 4.52
N GLY A 21 -10.85 13.03 3.22
CA GLY A 21 -9.93 13.25 2.14
C GLY A 21 -10.29 14.48 1.32
N LEU A 22 -9.45 14.79 0.36
CA LEU A 22 -9.67 15.83 -0.64
C LEU A 22 -9.66 15.22 -2.03
N LYS A 23 -10.82 15.25 -2.69
CA LYS A 23 -10.98 14.74 -4.05
C LYS A 23 -10.67 15.84 -5.04
N LEU A 24 -9.86 15.55 -6.03
CA LEU A 24 -9.48 16.48 -7.08
C LEU A 24 -9.16 15.73 -8.40
N GLU A 25 -9.10 16.49 -9.49
CA GLU A 25 -8.65 16.02 -10.79
C GLU A 25 -7.26 16.56 -11.10
N ILE A 26 -6.37 15.69 -11.56
CA ILE A 26 -5.01 16.04 -11.95
C ILE A 26 -4.71 15.47 -13.35
N ASN A 27 -4.04 16.25 -14.17
CA ASN A 27 -3.38 15.77 -15.36
C ASN A 27 -1.88 15.60 -15.07
N PHE A 28 -1.42 14.35 -14.98
CA PHE A 28 -0.03 14.04 -14.60
C PHE A 28 1.00 14.50 -15.64
N SER A 29 0.64 14.68 -16.91
CA SER A 29 1.55 15.22 -17.92
C SER A 29 1.84 16.72 -17.73
N ASN A 30 1.04 17.42 -16.92
CA ASN A 30 1.18 18.86 -16.65
C ASN A 30 1.56 19.18 -15.19
N THR A 31 2.02 18.20 -14.42
CA THR A 31 2.28 18.33 -12.97
C THR A 31 3.72 18.04 -12.57
N ASP A 32 4.69 18.43 -13.39
CA ASP A 32 6.14 18.29 -13.10
C ASP A 32 6.57 18.95 -11.77
N PHE A 33 5.70 19.77 -11.18
CA PHE A 33 5.94 20.42 -9.90
C PHE A 33 5.54 19.59 -8.67
N ILE A 34 4.93 18.42 -8.86
CA ILE A 34 4.54 17.49 -7.79
C ILE A 34 5.44 16.26 -7.89
N GLU A 35 6.12 15.94 -6.80
CA GLU A 35 6.88 14.69 -6.69
C GLU A 35 5.94 13.55 -6.31
N ILE A 36 5.90 12.49 -7.12
CA ILE A 36 5.12 11.28 -6.83
C ILE A 36 6.07 10.15 -6.45
N LYS A 37 5.81 9.57 -5.29
CA LYS A 37 6.52 8.40 -4.76
C LYS A 37 5.60 7.19 -4.75
N THR A 38 6.09 6.07 -5.25
CA THR A 38 5.47 4.75 -5.08
C THR A 38 6.22 3.98 -3.98
N HIS A 39 5.57 3.01 -3.35
CA HIS A 39 6.18 2.25 -2.25
C HIS A 39 6.13 0.73 -2.44
N GLU A 40 5.45 0.25 -3.46
CA GLU A 40 5.30 -1.17 -3.74
C GLU A 40 5.63 -1.48 -5.20
N GLU A 41 6.31 -2.60 -5.43
CA GLU A 41 6.59 -3.11 -6.78
C GLU A 41 5.34 -3.67 -7.45
N ILE A 42 5.34 -3.70 -8.77
CA ILE A 42 4.26 -4.23 -9.60
C ILE A 42 4.71 -5.50 -10.30
N ASN A 43 4.00 -6.60 -10.05
CA ASN A 43 4.36 -7.92 -10.60
C ASN A 43 4.14 -8.08 -12.09
N SER A 44 3.18 -7.37 -12.67
CA SER A 44 2.84 -7.51 -14.07
C SER A 44 2.30 -6.21 -14.64
N PRO A 45 2.75 -5.81 -15.84
CA PRO A 45 2.14 -4.69 -16.54
C PRO A 45 0.67 -5.05 -16.85
N ILE A 46 -0.23 -4.14 -16.54
CA ILE A 46 -1.62 -4.25 -16.98
C ILE A 46 -1.64 -3.93 -18.46
N GLU A 47 -1.82 -4.95 -19.30
CA GLU A 47 -1.84 -4.79 -20.77
C GLU A 47 -3.15 -4.19 -21.26
N ASN A 48 -4.24 -4.40 -20.54
CA ASN A 48 -5.57 -3.89 -20.90
C ASN A 48 -6.33 -3.46 -19.64
N MET A 49 -6.36 -2.17 -19.35
CA MET A 49 -7.34 -1.60 -18.43
C MET A 49 -8.54 -1.10 -19.23
N GLU A 50 -9.71 -1.66 -18.96
CA GLU A 50 -10.97 -1.05 -19.41
C GLU A 50 -11.14 0.33 -18.76
N GLU A 51 -11.83 1.26 -19.42
CA GLU A 51 -11.82 2.71 -19.13
C GLU A 51 -12.48 3.15 -17.80
N SER A 52 -12.87 2.26 -16.93
CA SER A 52 -13.41 2.63 -15.61
C SER A 52 -12.29 2.82 -14.59
N PHE A 53 -11.72 4.02 -14.56
CA PHE A 53 -10.70 4.34 -13.58
C PHE A 53 -11.36 4.72 -12.24
N GLU A 54 -11.26 3.83 -11.27
CA GLU A 54 -11.44 4.23 -9.87
C GLU A 54 -10.38 5.27 -9.50
N PRO A 55 -10.68 6.22 -8.60
CA PRO A 55 -9.71 7.21 -8.16
C PRO A 55 -8.44 6.56 -7.62
N LEU A 56 -7.31 7.27 -7.74
CA LEU A 56 -6.06 6.91 -7.08
C LEU A 56 -6.06 7.49 -5.66
N LEU A 57 -5.53 6.77 -4.68
CA LEU A 57 -5.36 7.27 -3.32
C LEU A 57 -3.91 7.69 -3.08
N PHE A 58 -3.71 8.95 -2.69
CA PHE A 58 -2.42 9.51 -2.34
C PHE A 58 -2.39 10.03 -0.90
N GLY A 59 -1.30 9.75 -0.21
CA GLY A 59 -0.96 10.39 1.05
C GLY A 59 -0.10 11.63 0.86
N ILE A 60 -0.30 12.62 1.70
CA ILE A 60 0.50 13.85 1.73
C ILE A 60 0.84 14.23 3.18
N ASP A 61 2.09 14.65 3.41
CA ASP A 61 2.56 15.09 4.72
C ASP A 61 2.13 16.55 4.96
N MET A 62 0.83 16.76 5.08
CA MET A 62 0.22 18.01 5.51
C MET A 62 -1.27 17.83 5.82
N ASN A 63 -1.82 18.75 6.58
CA ASN A 63 -3.27 18.80 6.79
C ASN A 63 -3.98 19.19 5.48
N ILE A 64 -4.88 18.33 5.00
CA ILE A 64 -5.62 18.52 3.74
C ILE A 64 -6.50 19.79 3.76
N THR A 65 -6.93 20.26 4.93
CA THR A 65 -7.71 21.50 5.06
C THR A 65 -6.94 22.75 4.64
N ASN A 66 -5.62 22.68 4.59
CA ASN A 66 -4.72 23.74 4.15
C ASN A 66 -4.59 23.82 2.62
N ILE A 67 -5.08 22.81 1.90
CA ILE A 67 -5.01 22.74 0.44
C ILE A 67 -6.27 23.41 -0.13
N LYS A 68 -6.10 24.53 -0.82
CA LYS A 68 -7.19 25.29 -1.42
C LYS A 68 -7.19 25.24 -2.94
N ASN A 69 -6.02 25.01 -3.53
CA ASN A 69 -5.84 24.92 -4.98
C ASN A 69 -4.58 24.08 -5.30
N ILE A 70 -4.40 23.75 -6.59
CA ILE A 70 -3.30 22.91 -7.05
C ILE A 70 -1.90 23.49 -6.75
N ASN A 71 -1.76 24.81 -6.64
CA ASN A 71 -0.47 25.43 -6.34
C ASN A 71 -0.01 25.16 -4.90
N ASP A 72 -0.93 24.83 -3.99
CA ASP A 72 -0.57 24.44 -2.61
C ASP A 72 0.18 23.09 -2.56
N LEU A 73 0.08 22.31 -3.64
CA LEU A 73 0.80 21.04 -3.82
C LEU A 73 2.19 21.23 -4.42
N LYS A 74 2.54 22.43 -4.85
CA LYS A 74 3.83 22.72 -5.48
C LYS A 74 4.99 22.42 -4.55
N GLY A 75 5.94 21.61 -5.03
CA GLY A 75 7.10 21.18 -4.25
C GLY A 75 6.77 20.22 -3.11
N LYS A 76 5.56 19.67 -3.09
CA LYS A 76 5.15 18.62 -2.15
C LYS A 76 5.38 17.24 -2.76
N LYS A 77 5.65 16.28 -1.87
CA LYS A 77 5.73 14.86 -2.22
C LYS A 77 4.37 14.20 -1.93
N MET A 78 3.81 13.56 -2.93
CA MET A 78 2.63 12.72 -2.78
C MET A 78 3.04 11.25 -2.85
N ILE A 79 2.54 10.46 -1.91
CA ILE A 79 2.83 9.02 -1.82
C ILE A 79 1.62 8.27 -2.34
N LEU A 80 1.79 7.50 -3.40
CA LEU A 80 0.74 6.64 -3.91
C LEU A 80 0.47 5.52 -2.89
N LEU A 81 -0.71 5.52 -2.30
CA LEU A 81 -1.13 4.57 -1.28
C LEU A 81 -1.90 3.39 -1.88
N ASP A 82 -2.80 3.66 -2.82
CA ASP A 82 -3.56 2.63 -3.55
C ASP A 82 -3.68 2.98 -5.04
N GLY A 83 -3.74 1.94 -5.88
CA GLY A 83 -3.84 2.08 -7.32
C GLY A 83 -2.50 2.04 -8.07
N HIS A 84 -1.46 1.37 -7.53
CA HIS A 84 -0.12 1.26 -8.14
C HIS A 84 -0.17 0.76 -9.58
N HIS A 85 -0.96 -0.28 -9.87
CA HIS A 85 -1.11 -0.81 -11.22
C HIS A 85 -1.73 0.21 -12.18
N ARG A 86 -2.78 0.92 -11.74
CA ARG A 86 -3.46 1.97 -12.53
C ARG A 86 -2.51 3.14 -12.80
N TYR A 87 -1.79 3.59 -11.78
CA TYR A 87 -0.83 4.67 -11.92
C TYR A 87 0.28 4.33 -12.91
N GLU A 88 0.86 3.14 -12.83
CA GLU A 88 1.92 2.71 -13.75
C GLU A 88 1.40 2.55 -15.19
N TYR A 89 0.17 2.06 -15.37
CA TYR A 89 -0.47 2.02 -16.68
C TYR A 89 -0.61 3.42 -17.29
N LEU A 90 -1.09 4.39 -16.50
CA LEU A 90 -1.23 5.77 -16.95
C LEU A 90 0.11 6.38 -17.35
N LYS A 91 1.14 6.15 -16.56
CA LYS A 91 2.50 6.63 -16.81
C LYS A 91 3.12 6.04 -18.07
N ARG A 92 2.99 4.73 -18.28
CA ARG A 92 3.56 4.04 -19.46
C ARG A 92 2.89 4.41 -20.76
N ASN A 93 1.61 4.70 -20.73
CA ASN A 93 0.84 5.00 -21.94
C ASN A 93 0.77 6.51 -22.22
N ASP A 94 1.50 7.34 -21.46
CA ASP A 94 1.54 8.81 -21.60
C ASP A 94 0.13 9.41 -21.81
N ILE A 95 -0.79 8.99 -20.91
CA ILE A 95 -2.20 9.36 -21.05
C ILE A 95 -2.38 10.81 -20.66
N ASP A 96 -2.56 11.67 -21.66
CA ASP A 96 -2.84 13.10 -21.49
C ASP A 96 -4.34 13.34 -21.20
N LYS A 97 -4.77 12.93 -20.02
CA LYS A 97 -6.12 13.27 -19.52
C LYS A 97 -6.10 13.54 -18.01
N SER A 98 -7.10 14.29 -17.58
CA SER A 98 -7.35 14.47 -16.14
C SER A 98 -7.82 13.17 -15.50
N ILE A 99 -7.25 12.88 -14.34
CA ILE A 99 -7.54 11.69 -13.55
C ILE A 99 -7.99 12.12 -12.18
N GLU A 100 -9.06 11.50 -11.72
CA GLU A 100 -9.57 11.70 -10.39
C GLU A 100 -8.68 11.01 -9.37
N LEU A 101 -8.35 11.74 -8.30
CA LEU A 101 -7.63 11.20 -7.17
C LEU A 101 -8.20 11.71 -5.85
N VAL A 102 -7.91 10.99 -4.77
CA VAL A 102 -8.20 11.39 -3.41
C VAL A 102 -6.88 11.58 -2.67
N LEU A 103 -6.71 12.73 -2.04
CA LEU A 103 -5.63 13.02 -1.11
C LEU A 103 -6.08 12.79 0.32
N ILE A 104 -5.21 12.20 1.14
CA ILE A 104 -5.40 12.03 2.58
C ILE A 104 -4.13 12.49 3.30
N SER A 105 -4.27 13.05 4.52
CA SER A 105 -3.10 13.26 5.37
C SER A 105 -2.46 11.91 5.72
N ILE A 106 -1.14 11.82 5.64
CA ILE A 106 -0.43 10.59 6.06
C ILE A 106 -0.61 10.28 7.55
N ASP A 107 -0.95 11.28 8.37
CA ASP A 107 -1.24 11.10 9.80
C ASP A 107 -2.55 10.32 10.03
N ASP A 108 -3.44 10.28 9.05
CA ASP A 108 -4.72 9.58 9.07
C ASP A 108 -4.66 8.18 8.41
N VAL A 109 -3.46 7.75 8.02
CA VAL A 109 -3.24 6.49 7.30
C VAL A 109 -2.66 5.43 8.24
N GLU A 110 -3.24 4.24 8.21
CA GLU A 110 -2.66 3.03 8.81
C GLU A 110 -2.26 2.05 7.71
N ILE A 111 -1.09 1.44 7.86
CA ILE A 111 -0.57 0.46 6.92
C ILE A 111 -0.46 -0.88 7.62
N LEU A 112 -1.31 -1.80 7.22
CA LEU A 112 -1.29 -3.18 7.69
C LEU A 112 -0.51 -4.08 6.72
N SER A 113 -0.11 -5.24 7.18
CA SER A 113 0.32 -6.30 6.29
C SER A 113 -0.84 -6.72 5.39
N TYR A 114 -0.58 -6.86 4.09
CA TYR A 114 -1.60 -7.39 3.18
C TYR A 114 -2.10 -8.74 3.69
N PRO A 115 -3.43 -8.94 3.86
CA PRO A 115 -3.97 -10.14 4.47
C PRO A 115 -3.59 -11.40 3.69
N SER A 116 -3.07 -12.38 4.39
CA SER A 116 -2.61 -13.64 3.82
C SER A 116 -3.22 -14.82 4.56
N ARG A 117 -3.47 -15.91 3.84
CA ARG A 117 -3.91 -17.19 4.38
C ARG A 117 -2.91 -18.29 4.07
N LEU A 118 -2.86 -19.26 4.94
CA LEU A 118 -2.02 -20.42 4.78
C LEU A 118 -2.60 -21.37 3.72
N ILE A 119 -1.75 -21.87 2.80
CA ILE A 119 -2.13 -22.88 1.79
C ILE A 119 -1.70 -24.28 2.23
N ILE A 120 -0.55 -24.37 2.87
CA ILE A 120 0.02 -25.62 3.37
C ILE A 120 -0.46 -25.90 4.81
N ARG A 121 -0.14 -27.08 5.34
CA ARG A 121 -0.48 -27.42 6.72
C ARG A 121 0.25 -26.51 7.71
N LYS A 122 -0.41 -26.13 8.80
CA LYS A 122 0.14 -25.26 9.85
C LYS A 122 1.51 -25.75 10.35
N LYS A 123 1.60 -27.03 10.68
CA LYS A 123 2.85 -27.62 11.19
C LYS A 123 3.99 -27.54 10.19
N GLU A 124 3.70 -27.74 8.92
CA GLU A 124 4.70 -27.62 7.84
C GLU A 124 5.20 -26.16 7.70
N PHE A 125 4.31 -25.20 7.83
CA PHE A 125 4.68 -23.78 7.81
C PHE A 125 5.50 -23.39 9.05
N GLU A 126 5.16 -23.89 10.22
CA GLU A 126 5.94 -23.68 11.44
C GLU A 126 7.36 -24.25 11.31
N GLU A 127 7.53 -25.44 10.71
CA GLU A 127 8.87 -26.00 10.39
C GLU A 127 9.65 -25.12 9.40
N ILE A 128 8.97 -24.50 8.42
CA ILE A 128 9.59 -23.53 7.51
C ILE A 128 10.05 -22.30 8.29
N LEU A 129 9.19 -21.75 9.17
CA LEU A 129 9.55 -20.61 10.00
C LEU A 129 10.80 -20.90 10.85
N GLU A 130 10.87 -22.07 11.49
CA GLU A 130 12.03 -22.49 12.27
C GLU A 130 13.31 -22.58 11.41
N ASN A 131 13.22 -23.11 10.18
CA ASN A 131 14.35 -23.19 9.25
C ASN A 131 14.87 -21.79 8.83
N TYR A 132 14.05 -20.76 8.93
CA TYR A 132 14.41 -19.37 8.68
C TYR A 132 14.62 -18.57 9.98
N ASN A 133 14.96 -19.24 11.09
CA ASN A 133 15.27 -18.67 12.39
C ASN A 133 14.13 -17.89 13.05
N PHE A 134 12.89 -18.18 12.70
CA PHE A 134 11.74 -17.69 13.44
C PHE A 134 11.40 -18.61 14.60
N SER A 135 11.14 -18.03 15.77
CA SER A 135 10.81 -18.77 16.99
C SER A 135 9.77 -18.05 17.83
N ASN A 136 8.91 -18.79 18.51
CA ASN A 136 7.98 -18.26 19.49
C ASN A 136 8.57 -18.14 20.89
N ASN A 137 9.83 -18.56 21.09
CA ASN A 137 10.53 -18.52 22.36
C ASN A 137 11.39 -17.27 22.58
N VAL A 138 11.47 -16.41 21.59
CA VAL A 138 12.21 -15.13 21.62
C VAL A 138 11.25 -13.97 21.42
N SER A 139 11.72 -12.76 21.62
CA SER A 139 10.96 -11.54 21.34
C SER A 139 11.83 -10.58 20.54
N SER A 140 11.32 -10.12 19.42
CA SER A 140 11.99 -9.20 18.51
C SER A 140 10.98 -8.17 17.97
N LYS A 141 11.49 -7.18 17.25
CA LYS A 141 10.66 -6.19 16.56
C LYS A 141 9.85 -6.82 15.42
N PHE A 142 10.41 -7.83 14.73
CA PHE A 142 9.85 -8.41 13.53
C PHE A 142 9.28 -9.81 13.80
N PHE A 143 8.05 -10.03 13.36
CA PHE A 143 7.37 -11.30 13.57
C PHE A 143 6.49 -11.70 12.37
N VAL A 144 6.23 -12.99 12.30
CA VAL A 144 5.14 -13.60 11.54
C VAL A 144 4.16 -14.18 12.55
N SER A 145 2.87 -13.92 12.43
CA SER A 145 1.85 -14.58 13.24
C SER A 145 1.07 -15.59 12.42
N VAL A 146 0.84 -16.74 13.00
CA VAL A 146 0.04 -17.83 12.45
C VAL A 146 -1.04 -18.15 13.47
N ASP A 147 -2.29 -17.89 13.14
CA ASP A 147 -3.41 -18.15 14.06
C ASP A 147 -3.16 -17.50 15.44
N ASP A 148 -2.79 -16.22 15.43
CA ASP A 148 -2.45 -15.38 16.59
C ASP A 148 -1.17 -15.76 17.37
N VAL A 149 -0.51 -16.87 17.03
CA VAL A 149 0.80 -17.21 17.60
C VAL A 149 1.91 -16.49 16.83
N LYS A 150 2.71 -15.67 17.54
CA LYS A 150 3.81 -14.91 16.95
C LYS A 150 5.12 -15.70 16.97
N PHE A 151 5.80 -15.70 15.84
CA PHE A 151 7.14 -16.23 15.65
C PHE A 151 8.05 -15.06 15.27
N PHE A 152 9.06 -14.80 16.09
CA PHE A 152 9.97 -13.68 15.97
C PHE A 152 11.30 -14.12 15.35
N ASN A 153 11.96 -13.20 14.63
CA ASN A 153 13.29 -13.40 14.12
C ASN A 153 14.19 -12.25 14.54
N GLU A 154 15.28 -12.55 15.27
CA GLU A 154 16.26 -11.57 15.78
C GLU A 154 17.32 -11.19 14.72
N GLU A 155 17.45 -11.95 13.65
CA GLU A 155 18.41 -11.71 12.59
C GLU A 155 17.90 -10.74 11.51
N ILE A 156 16.58 -10.50 11.46
CA ILE A 156 15.99 -9.53 10.55
C ILE A 156 16.33 -8.12 11.02
N LEU A 157 17.00 -7.35 10.16
CA LEU A 157 17.51 -6.03 10.48
C LEU A 157 16.49 -4.91 10.20
N ASP A 158 15.64 -5.09 9.17
CA ASP A 158 14.67 -4.11 8.76
C ASP A 158 13.38 -4.74 8.22
N ILE A 159 12.36 -3.90 8.04
CA ILE A 159 11.03 -4.33 7.58
C ILE A 159 11.06 -4.88 6.15
N TYR A 160 11.96 -4.41 5.29
CA TYR A 160 12.06 -4.85 3.91
C TYR A 160 12.49 -6.32 3.84
N GLN A 161 13.46 -6.74 4.66
CA GLN A 161 13.87 -8.14 4.76
C GLN A 161 12.73 -9.05 5.21
N LEU A 162 11.89 -8.59 6.15
CA LEU A 162 10.70 -9.35 6.54
C LEU A 162 9.72 -9.52 5.38
N TYR A 163 9.52 -8.48 4.60
CA TYR A 163 8.58 -8.52 3.47
C TYR A 163 9.14 -9.22 2.23
N GLU A 164 10.46 -9.29 2.08
CA GLU A 164 11.10 -10.21 1.13
C GLU A 164 10.84 -11.67 1.52
N PHE A 165 10.90 -12.00 2.81
CA PHE A 165 10.51 -13.33 3.30
C PHE A 165 9.02 -13.60 3.07
N LYS A 166 8.15 -12.61 3.28
CA LYS A 166 6.73 -12.72 2.93
C LYS A 166 6.55 -13.05 1.44
N ASN A 167 7.23 -12.33 0.56
CA ASN A 167 7.20 -12.57 -0.88
C ASN A 167 7.70 -13.97 -1.24
N PHE A 168 8.78 -14.42 -0.59
CA PHE A 168 9.26 -15.80 -0.71
C PHE A 168 8.16 -16.82 -0.37
N CYS A 169 7.38 -16.58 0.69
CA CYS A 169 6.25 -17.45 1.06
C CYS A 169 5.14 -17.45 -0.01
N TYR A 170 4.86 -16.30 -0.66
CA TYR A 170 3.92 -16.22 -1.78
C TYR A 170 4.42 -16.98 -3.01
N VAL A 171 5.67 -16.76 -3.40
CA VAL A 171 6.27 -17.38 -4.60
C VAL A 171 6.34 -18.91 -4.48
N ASN A 172 6.56 -19.41 -3.27
CA ASN A 172 6.60 -20.84 -2.99
C ASN A 172 5.23 -21.44 -2.64
N GLU A 173 4.15 -20.67 -2.79
CA GLU A 173 2.78 -21.11 -2.54
C GLU A 173 2.56 -21.64 -1.11
N TYR A 174 3.26 -21.09 -0.12
CA TYR A 174 3.00 -21.39 1.29
C TYR A 174 1.82 -20.59 1.82
N ILE A 175 1.66 -19.37 1.30
CA ILE A 175 0.56 -18.45 1.60
C ILE A 175 -0.06 -17.92 0.32
N SER A 176 -1.35 -17.50 0.40
CA SER A 176 -2.04 -16.77 -0.66
C SER A 176 -2.78 -15.56 -0.09
N SER A 177 -3.35 -14.73 -0.96
CA SER A 177 -4.21 -13.62 -0.55
C SER A 177 -5.43 -14.14 0.22
N ALA A 178 -5.77 -13.49 1.33
CA ALA A 178 -6.99 -13.73 2.09
C ALA A 178 -8.12 -12.74 1.72
N VAL A 179 -7.91 -11.90 0.71
CA VAL A 179 -8.89 -10.88 0.28
C VAL A 179 -9.92 -11.44 -0.70
N ASP A 180 -9.65 -12.61 -1.29
CA ASP A 180 -10.55 -13.25 -2.26
C ASP A 180 -11.89 -13.65 -1.62
N GLU A 181 -12.97 -13.50 -2.39
CA GLU A 181 -14.38 -13.57 -1.96
C GLU A 181 -14.86 -14.90 -1.35
N ASN A 182 -14.05 -15.94 -1.38
CA ASN A 182 -14.39 -17.27 -0.89
C ASN A 182 -13.81 -17.55 0.52
N LYS A 183 -14.19 -16.76 1.51
CA LYS A 183 -13.80 -17.03 2.90
C LYS A 183 -14.45 -18.33 3.38
N THR A 184 -13.62 -19.31 3.70
CA THR A 184 -14.04 -20.49 4.49
C THR A 184 -13.79 -20.22 5.99
N ASN A 185 -14.66 -20.70 6.87
CA ASN A 185 -14.55 -20.45 8.31
C ASN A 185 -13.32 -21.09 8.97
N ASP A 186 -12.56 -21.90 8.23
CA ASP A 186 -11.41 -22.67 8.72
C ASP A 186 -10.06 -22.14 8.19
N GLU A 187 -10.02 -20.92 7.63
CA GLU A 187 -8.78 -20.33 7.11
C GLU A 187 -7.85 -19.91 8.22
N ILE A 188 -6.60 -20.36 8.15
CA ILE A 188 -5.54 -19.91 9.04
C ILE A 188 -4.92 -18.63 8.45
N ILE A 189 -5.11 -17.53 9.17
CA ILE A 189 -4.57 -16.23 8.76
C ILE A 189 -3.11 -16.13 9.16
N VAL A 190 -2.30 -15.62 8.22
CA VAL A 190 -0.89 -15.31 8.43
C VAL A 190 -0.69 -13.80 8.29
N ASN A 191 -0.22 -13.17 9.37
CA ASN A 191 0.09 -11.76 9.38
C ASN A 191 1.58 -11.53 9.63
N PHE A 192 2.07 -10.41 9.15
CA PHE A 192 3.45 -9.96 9.33
C PHE A 192 3.45 -8.66 10.12
N THR A 193 4.57 -8.31 10.74
CA THR A 193 4.71 -7.02 11.39
C THR A 193 4.22 -5.89 10.48
N PRO A 194 3.29 -5.03 10.91
CA PRO A 194 2.81 -3.90 10.12
C PRO A 194 3.93 -2.95 9.73
N ILE A 195 3.79 -2.34 8.55
CA ILE A 195 4.71 -1.32 8.07
C ILE A 195 4.31 0.02 8.69
N LYS A 196 5.27 0.76 9.23
CA LYS A 196 5.02 2.13 9.69
C LYS A 196 4.99 3.09 8.51
N VAL A 197 4.11 4.10 8.57
CA VAL A 197 4.04 5.15 7.55
C VAL A 197 5.40 5.82 7.34
N SER A 198 6.15 6.08 8.42
CA SER A 198 7.51 6.64 8.35
C SER A 198 8.46 5.78 7.50
N GLU A 199 8.32 4.47 7.51
CA GLU A 199 9.15 3.56 6.71
C GLU A 199 8.92 3.73 5.21
N ILE A 200 7.71 4.11 4.81
CA ILE A 200 7.41 4.46 3.41
C ILE A 200 7.87 5.89 3.08
N VAL A 201 7.66 6.84 3.98
CA VAL A 201 7.99 8.25 3.75
C VAL A 201 9.50 8.46 3.63
N GLU A 202 10.27 7.84 4.52
CA GLU A 202 11.70 8.08 4.70
C GLU A 202 12.60 7.24 3.80
N ASN A 203 12.12 6.11 3.28
CA ASN A 203 12.90 5.19 2.46
C ASN A 203 12.45 5.19 1.00
N ASP A 204 13.41 5.11 0.09
CA ASP A 204 13.17 4.99 -1.35
C ASP A 204 13.09 3.54 -1.85
N SER A 205 13.30 2.56 -0.96
CA SER A 205 13.15 1.15 -1.27
C SER A 205 11.68 0.80 -1.51
N LEU A 206 11.45 -0.10 -2.46
CA LEU A 206 10.12 -0.62 -2.76
C LEU A 206 9.86 -1.91 -2.00
N PHE A 207 8.65 -2.08 -1.50
CA PHE A 207 8.17 -3.35 -0.98
C PHE A 207 7.80 -4.29 -2.12
N PRO A 208 7.96 -5.61 -1.96
CA PRO A 208 7.43 -6.58 -2.89
C PRO A 208 5.91 -6.43 -3.07
N PRO A 209 5.34 -6.92 -4.16
CA PRO A 209 3.91 -6.88 -4.39
C PRO A 209 3.11 -7.60 -3.30
N LYS A 210 1.89 -7.13 -3.03
CA LYS A 210 1.02 -7.64 -1.96
C LYS A 210 1.64 -7.53 -0.56
N SER A 211 2.45 -6.49 -0.34
CA SER A 211 3.03 -6.21 0.96
C SER A 211 2.07 -5.44 1.86
N THR A 212 1.42 -4.43 1.32
CA THR A 212 0.67 -3.43 2.10
C THR A 212 -0.83 -3.52 1.93
N TRP A 213 -1.55 -3.24 3.02
CA TRP A 213 -2.97 -3.01 3.06
C TRP A 213 -3.23 -1.68 3.73
N ILE A 214 -3.59 -0.68 2.94
CA ILE A 214 -3.80 0.69 3.42
C ILE A 214 -5.22 0.84 3.95
N THR A 215 -5.37 1.57 5.06
CA THR A 215 -6.65 2.04 5.60
C THR A 215 -6.56 3.53 5.92
N PRO A 216 -7.61 4.34 5.66
CA PRO A 216 -8.85 3.95 4.99
C PRO A 216 -8.66 3.63 3.50
N ARG A 217 -9.61 2.93 2.90
CA ARG A 217 -9.66 2.62 1.47
C ARG A 217 -10.79 3.39 0.78
N LEU A 218 -10.62 3.58 -0.55
CA LEU A 218 -11.65 4.15 -1.43
C LEU A 218 -12.80 3.16 -1.65
#